data_2fc00e8388845cacc52bef16b95324de
#
_entry.id   2fc00e8388845cacc52bef16b95324de
#
_cell.length_a   1.000
_cell.length_b   1.000
_cell.length_c   1.000
_cell.angle_alpha   90.00
_cell.angle_beta   90.00
_cell.angle_gamma   90.00
#
_symmetry.space_group_name_H-M   'P 1'
#
loop_
_entity.id
_entity.type
_entity.pdbx_description
1 polymer ?
#
loop_
_entity_poly.entity_id
_entity_poly.type
_entity_poly.pdbx_seq_one_letter_code
_entity_poly.pdbx_strand_id
1 'polypeptide(L)'
;FRAAAIDQLQVWADRNNAQLIKHQENSDPGAVVYDAVQAAKARNTDVLICDTAGRLHNKKNLMEELRKIYRILEREYPDAYLETLVVLDGTTGQNALAQARQFAEVANVSGIILTKLDGTAKGGIAVAIQSELDIPVKYIGVGESIDDLQKFDADAFVNALFDVDHKENPDAQD
;
A
#
# COMPACT_ATOMS: atom_id res chain seq x y z
N PHE A 1 -3.95 20.69 0.45
CA PHE A 1 -3.15 19.51 0.15
C PHE A 1 -3.92 18.20 0.38
N ARG A 2 -4.62 18.07 1.49
CA ARG A 2 -5.52 16.93 1.76
C ARG A 2 -6.81 16.99 0.94
N ALA A 3 -7.32 18.17 0.61
CA ALA A 3 -8.51 18.34 -0.23
C ALA A 3 -8.34 17.67 -1.60
N ALA A 4 -7.22 17.91 -2.27
CA ALA A 4 -6.94 17.29 -3.57
C ALA A 4 -6.90 15.76 -3.52
N ALA A 5 -6.41 15.18 -2.41
CA ALA A 5 -6.41 13.73 -2.23
C ALA A 5 -7.82 13.17 -2.02
N ILE A 6 -8.67 13.88 -1.29
CA ILE A 6 -10.09 13.49 -1.10
C ILE A 6 -10.85 13.56 -2.43
N ASP A 7 -10.64 14.60 -3.22
CA ASP A 7 -11.27 14.75 -4.53
C ASP A 7 -10.82 13.66 -5.50
N GLN A 8 -9.54 13.31 -5.48
CA GLN A 8 -9.02 12.19 -6.27
C GLN A 8 -9.65 10.86 -5.85
N LEU A 9 -9.75 10.61 -4.55
CA LEU A 9 -10.39 9.40 -4.03
C LEU A 9 -11.88 9.34 -4.39
N GLN A 10 -12.57 10.48 -4.41
CA GLN A 10 -13.97 10.57 -4.85
C GLN A 10 -14.13 10.09 -6.30
N VAL A 11 -13.25 10.52 -7.20
CA VAL A 11 -13.29 10.09 -8.61
C VAL A 11 -13.16 8.56 -8.73
N TRP A 12 -12.26 7.95 -7.94
CA TRP A 12 -12.10 6.50 -7.93
C TRP A 12 -13.30 5.77 -7.31
N ALA A 13 -13.86 6.31 -6.24
CA ALA A 13 -15.07 5.77 -5.62
C ALA A 13 -16.25 5.77 -6.61
N ASP A 14 -16.46 6.89 -7.30
CA ASP A 14 -17.53 7.02 -8.29
C ASP A 14 -17.36 6.04 -9.46
N ARG A 15 -16.13 5.89 -9.96
CA ARG A 15 -15.82 4.94 -11.05
C ARG A 15 -16.09 3.48 -10.67
N ASN A 16 -15.90 3.13 -9.41
CA ASN A 16 -16.09 1.77 -8.91
C ASN A 16 -17.44 1.56 -8.23
N ASN A 17 -18.35 2.55 -8.29
CA ASN A 17 -19.63 2.52 -7.58
C ASN A 17 -19.47 2.22 -6.08
N ALA A 18 -18.37 2.70 -5.50
CA ALA A 18 -18.08 2.57 -4.08
C ALA A 18 -18.53 3.81 -3.31
N GLN A 19 -18.95 3.62 -2.08
CA GLN A 19 -19.32 4.75 -1.21
C GLN A 19 -18.07 5.31 -0.53
N LEU A 20 -17.93 6.64 -0.55
CA LEU A 20 -16.87 7.33 0.16
C LEU A 20 -17.40 7.94 1.46
N ILE A 21 -16.75 7.59 2.57
CA ILE A 21 -16.94 8.25 3.87
C ILE A 21 -15.81 9.24 4.07
N LYS A 22 -16.14 10.51 4.20
CA LYS A 22 -15.15 11.59 4.38
C LYS A 22 -15.68 12.63 5.36
N HIS A 23 -14.77 13.31 6.02
CA HIS A 23 -15.07 14.48 6.86
C HIS A 23 -14.43 15.73 6.27
N GLN A 24 -14.68 16.87 6.93
CA GLN A 24 -14.04 18.14 6.55
C GLN A 24 -12.53 18.07 6.76
N GLU A 25 -11.81 18.97 6.09
CA GLU A 25 -10.37 19.11 6.29
C GLU A 25 -10.02 19.28 7.76
N ASN A 26 -8.89 18.70 8.17
CA ASN A 26 -8.39 18.70 9.54
C ASN A 26 -9.26 17.97 10.59
N SER A 27 -10.24 17.18 10.15
CA SER A 27 -10.94 16.27 11.05
C SER A 27 -10.00 15.19 11.59
N ASP A 28 -10.33 14.65 12.77
CA ASP A 28 -9.60 13.52 13.35
C ASP A 28 -9.76 12.26 12.46
N PRO A 29 -8.68 11.68 11.92
CA PRO A 29 -8.75 10.48 11.09
C PRO A 29 -9.41 9.30 11.81
N GLY A 30 -9.21 9.19 13.12
CA GLY A 30 -9.87 8.15 13.92
C GLY A 30 -11.39 8.27 13.91
N ALA A 31 -11.94 9.50 13.93
CA ALA A 31 -13.38 9.72 13.84
C ALA A 31 -13.93 9.30 12.47
N VAL A 32 -13.21 9.60 11.40
CA VAL A 32 -13.59 9.20 10.03
C VAL A 32 -13.64 7.66 9.92
N VAL A 33 -12.62 6.97 10.42
CA VAL A 33 -12.57 5.51 10.42
C VAL A 33 -13.68 4.90 11.26
N TYR A 34 -13.96 5.47 12.43
CA TYR A 34 -15.08 5.03 13.28
C TYR A 34 -16.40 5.10 12.51
N ASP A 35 -16.71 6.25 11.91
CA ASP A 35 -17.94 6.44 11.15
C ASP A 35 -18.01 5.51 9.92
N ALA A 36 -16.87 5.28 9.26
CA ALA A 36 -16.78 4.35 8.14
C ALA A 36 -17.09 2.91 8.57
N VAL A 37 -16.58 2.46 9.72
CA VAL A 37 -16.92 1.15 10.29
C VAL A 37 -18.39 1.03 10.64
N GLN A 38 -18.97 2.05 11.30
CA GLN A 38 -20.41 2.04 11.62
C GLN A 38 -21.28 1.99 10.36
N ALA A 39 -20.90 2.75 9.32
CA ALA A 39 -21.59 2.73 8.04
C ALA A 39 -21.46 1.36 7.35
N ALA A 40 -20.27 0.75 7.37
CA ALA A 40 -20.03 -0.57 6.79
C ALA A 40 -20.88 -1.65 7.48
N LYS A 41 -20.96 -1.64 8.79
CA LYS A 41 -21.81 -2.55 9.56
C LYS A 41 -23.30 -2.38 9.21
N ALA A 42 -23.78 -1.14 9.19
CA ALA A 42 -25.19 -0.85 8.92
C ALA A 42 -25.63 -1.27 7.51
N ARG A 43 -24.69 -1.31 6.58
CA ARG A 43 -24.94 -1.63 5.16
C ARG A 43 -24.55 -3.05 4.77
N ASN A 44 -24.02 -3.85 5.69
CA ASN A 44 -23.44 -5.17 5.43
C ASN A 44 -22.40 -5.11 4.29
N THR A 45 -21.49 -4.16 4.38
CA THR A 45 -20.44 -3.94 3.37
C THR A 45 -19.42 -5.08 3.45
N ASP A 46 -19.10 -5.70 2.31
CA ASP A 46 -18.16 -6.82 2.24
C ASP A 46 -16.70 -6.37 2.42
N VAL A 47 -16.33 -5.19 1.90
CA VAL A 47 -14.97 -4.66 1.94
C VAL A 47 -14.98 -3.19 2.34
N LEU A 48 -14.22 -2.84 3.36
CA LEU A 48 -13.93 -1.46 3.77
C LEU A 48 -12.46 -1.16 3.53
N ILE A 49 -12.16 -0.13 2.74
CA ILE A 49 -10.80 0.34 2.48
C ILE A 49 -10.60 1.66 3.20
N CYS A 50 -9.59 1.72 4.09
CA CYS A 50 -9.20 2.93 4.81
C CYS A 50 -7.92 3.49 4.21
N ASP A 51 -8.00 4.58 3.44
CA ASP A 51 -6.83 5.31 2.96
C ASP A 51 -6.30 6.23 4.06
N THR A 52 -5.01 6.12 4.37
CA THR A 52 -4.37 6.83 5.48
C THR A 52 -3.27 7.74 5.00
N ALA A 53 -2.90 8.73 5.82
CA ALA A 53 -1.71 9.52 5.56
C ALA A 53 -0.46 8.64 5.53
N GLY A 54 0.40 8.84 4.53
CA GLY A 54 1.64 8.06 4.34
C GLY A 54 2.92 8.89 4.40
N ARG A 55 2.84 10.21 4.61
CA ARG A 55 4.02 11.07 4.59
C ARG A 55 4.70 11.16 5.94
N LEU A 56 5.97 10.81 5.99
CA LEU A 56 6.80 10.77 7.19
C LEU A 56 7.37 12.13 7.64
N HIS A 57 6.82 13.28 7.20
CA HIS A 57 7.33 14.60 7.61
C HIS A 57 7.28 14.82 9.13
N ASN A 58 6.27 14.28 9.80
CA ASN A 58 6.19 14.22 11.24
C ASN A 58 5.92 12.77 11.64
N LYS A 59 7.01 11.98 11.63
CA LYS A 59 6.98 10.54 11.86
C LYS A 59 6.22 10.18 13.14
N LYS A 60 6.48 10.88 14.24
CA LYS A 60 5.87 10.57 15.54
C LYS A 60 4.35 10.70 15.49
N ASN A 61 3.84 11.83 14.98
CA ASN A 61 2.40 12.06 14.90
C ASN A 61 1.71 11.07 13.96
N LEU A 62 2.32 10.79 12.81
CA LEU A 62 1.80 9.80 11.86
C LEU A 62 1.68 8.42 12.51
N MET A 63 2.72 7.98 13.23
CA MET A 63 2.72 6.67 13.89
C MET A 63 1.70 6.58 15.02
N GLU A 64 1.48 7.67 15.77
CA GLU A 64 0.43 7.74 16.79
C GLU A 64 -0.97 7.69 16.16
N GLU A 65 -1.18 8.40 15.04
CA GLU A 65 -2.42 8.38 14.27
C GLU A 65 -2.73 6.97 13.74
N LEU A 66 -1.76 6.30 13.14
CA LEU A 66 -1.92 4.94 12.62
C LEU A 66 -2.23 3.93 13.75
N ARG A 67 -1.57 4.03 14.90
CA ARG A 67 -1.89 3.21 16.07
C ARG A 67 -3.33 3.42 16.55
N LYS A 68 -3.79 4.68 16.54
CA LYS A 68 -5.16 5.01 16.91
C LYS A 68 -6.17 4.39 15.96
N ILE A 69 -5.96 4.53 14.64
CA ILE A 69 -6.80 3.93 13.61
C ILE A 69 -6.85 2.41 13.78
N TYR A 70 -5.71 1.77 13.93
CA TYR A 70 -5.62 0.32 14.11
C TYR A 70 -6.43 -0.16 15.32
N ARG A 71 -6.28 0.49 16.47
CA ARG A 71 -7.05 0.16 17.70
C ARG A 71 -8.56 0.36 17.52
N ILE A 72 -8.97 1.37 16.75
CA ILE A 72 -10.39 1.58 16.44
C ILE A 72 -10.92 0.42 15.61
N LEU A 73 -10.21 0.00 14.58
CA LEU A 73 -10.62 -1.12 13.72
C LEU A 73 -10.73 -2.42 14.52
N GLU A 74 -9.73 -2.76 15.33
CA GLU A 74 -9.75 -3.96 16.18
C GLU A 74 -10.91 -3.96 17.19
N ARG A 75 -11.19 -2.81 17.82
CA ARG A 75 -12.25 -2.69 18.79
C ARG A 75 -13.65 -2.71 18.18
N GLU A 76 -13.81 -1.94 17.10
CA GLU A 76 -15.14 -1.73 16.50
C GLU A 76 -15.55 -2.85 15.55
N TYR A 77 -14.57 -3.59 14.99
CA TYR A 77 -14.87 -4.68 14.06
C TYR A 77 -13.95 -5.89 14.31
N PRO A 78 -14.04 -6.52 15.51
CA PRO A 78 -13.13 -7.60 15.90
C PRO A 78 -13.24 -8.86 15.04
N ASP A 79 -14.39 -9.10 14.41
CA ASP A 79 -14.64 -10.26 13.56
C ASP A 79 -14.24 -10.05 12.09
N ALA A 80 -13.81 -8.83 11.72
CA ALA A 80 -13.37 -8.55 10.36
C ALA A 80 -11.95 -9.09 10.13
N TYR A 81 -11.71 -9.63 8.92
CA TYR A 81 -10.35 -9.87 8.48
C TYR A 81 -9.66 -8.53 8.19
N LEU A 82 -8.68 -8.20 9.01
CA LEU A 82 -7.93 -6.96 8.89
C LEU A 82 -6.65 -7.18 8.12
N GLU A 83 -6.53 -6.53 6.97
CA GLU A 83 -5.32 -6.51 6.15
C GLU A 83 -4.71 -5.11 6.16
N THR A 84 -3.45 -5.02 6.56
CA THR A 84 -2.71 -3.76 6.58
C THR A 84 -1.64 -3.76 5.50
N LEU A 85 -1.83 -2.95 4.46
CA LEU A 85 -0.93 -2.85 3.32
C LEU A 85 -0.13 -1.55 3.38
N VAL A 86 1.18 -1.65 3.21
CA VAL A 86 2.07 -0.49 3.05
C VAL A 86 2.37 -0.30 1.58
N VAL A 87 2.10 0.92 1.07
CA VAL A 87 2.42 1.30 -0.31
C VAL A 87 3.78 1.99 -0.33
N LEU A 88 4.72 1.44 -1.08
CA LEU A 88 6.09 1.93 -1.17
C LEU A 88 6.47 2.23 -2.62
N ASP A 89 7.25 3.28 -2.81
CA ASP A 89 7.86 3.61 -4.10
C ASP A 89 9.09 2.73 -4.32
N GLY A 90 9.01 1.81 -5.28
CA GLY A 90 10.09 0.87 -5.61
C GLY A 90 11.37 1.54 -6.14
N THR A 91 11.30 2.81 -6.55
CA THR A 91 12.48 3.55 -7.03
C THR A 91 13.38 4.06 -5.91
N THR A 92 12.91 4.05 -4.67
CA THR A 92 13.62 4.63 -3.53
C THR A 92 14.61 3.67 -2.86
N GLY A 93 14.69 2.42 -3.31
CA GLY A 93 15.67 1.44 -2.86
C GLY A 93 15.66 1.23 -1.34
N GLN A 94 16.79 1.41 -0.67
CA GLN A 94 16.93 1.21 0.78
C GLN A 94 15.99 2.09 1.62
N ASN A 95 15.54 3.24 1.10
CA ASN A 95 14.57 4.07 1.79
C ASN A 95 13.20 3.39 1.87
N ALA A 96 12.79 2.64 0.84
CA ALA A 96 11.56 1.85 0.87
C ALA A 96 11.61 0.78 1.97
N LEU A 97 12.74 0.08 2.10
CA LEU A 97 12.97 -0.91 3.15
C LEU A 97 12.91 -0.29 4.55
N ALA A 98 13.57 0.86 4.75
CA ALA A 98 13.53 1.59 6.00
C ALA A 98 12.12 2.06 6.37
N GLN A 99 11.33 2.53 5.40
CA GLN A 99 9.93 2.89 5.60
C GLN A 99 9.09 1.67 5.99
N ALA A 100 9.24 0.55 5.29
CA ALA A 100 8.52 -0.69 5.60
C ALA A 100 8.74 -1.12 7.04
N ARG A 101 9.99 -1.10 7.53
CA ARG A 101 10.32 -1.41 8.93
C ARG A 101 9.59 -0.51 9.91
N GLN A 102 9.59 0.80 9.63
CA GLN A 102 8.95 1.78 10.51
C GLN A 102 7.44 1.60 10.61
N PHE A 103 6.77 1.28 9.50
CA PHE A 103 5.35 0.98 9.52
C PHE A 103 5.04 -0.33 10.23
N ALA A 104 5.88 -1.35 10.06
CA ALA A 104 5.74 -2.65 10.73
C ALA A 104 5.82 -2.55 12.25
N GLU A 105 6.56 -1.58 12.80
CA GLU A 105 6.67 -1.34 14.25
C GLU A 105 5.37 -0.83 14.89
N VAL A 106 4.46 -0.22 14.11
CA VAL A 106 3.27 0.47 14.65
C VAL A 106 1.95 -0.08 14.19
N ALA A 107 1.94 -0.81 13.10
CA ALA A 107 0.79 -1.49 12.55
C ALA A 107 1.18 -2.94 12.21
N ASN A 108 0.24 -3.85 12.38
CA ASN A 108 0.45 -5.24 12.01
C ASN A 108 0.40 -5.37 10.48
N VAL A 109 1.50 -4.97 9.81
CA VAL A 109 1.60 -4.98 8.35
C VAL A 109 1.56 -6.41 7.83
N SER A 110 0.55 -6.71 7.01
CA SER A 110 0.32 -8.04 6.44
C SER A 110 0.78 -8.16 4.99
N GLY A 111 1.13 -7.05 4.35
CA GLY A 111 1.59 -7.06 2.97
C GLY A 111 2.11 -5.71 2.49
N ILE A 112 2.80 -5.76 1.37
CA ILE A 112 3.41 -4.60 0.73
C ILE A 112 2.90 -4.49 -0.70
N ILE A 113 2.67 -3.25 -1.12
CA ILE A 113 2.43 -2.86 -2.50
C ILE A 113 3.64 -2.06 -2.96
N LEU A 114 4.34 -2.53 -3.98
CA LEU A 114 5.45 -1.81 -4.60
C LEU A 114 4.97 -1.11 -5.87
N THR A 115 5.15 0.19 -5.93
CA THR A 115 4.80 1.00 -7.11
C THR A 115 6.03 1.38 -7.93
N LYS A 116 5.81 1.84 -9.16
CA LYS A 116 6.85 2.32 -10.09
C LYS A 116 7.88 1.26 -10.46
N LEU A 117 7.41 0.02 -10.66
CA LEU A 117 8.24 -1.11 -11.10
C LEU A 117 8.27 -1.28 -12.63
N ASP A 118 7.98 -0.24 -13.39
CA ASP A 118 7.99 -0.18 -14.82
C ASP A 118 9.41 -0.19 -15.45
N GLY A 119 10.45 -0.27 -14.62
CA GLY A 119 11.85 -0.36 -15.04
C GLY A 119 12.57 -1.57 -14.47
N THR A 120 13.37 -2.24 -15.28
CA THR A 120 14.04 -3.54 -15.01
C THR A 120 15.02 -3.55 -13.83
N ALA A 121 15.61 -2.40 -13.47
CA ALA A 121 16.59 -2.29 -12.37
C ALA A 121 15.97 -2.30 -10.96
N LYS A 122 14.64 -2.34 -10.84
CA LYS A 122 13.92 -2.07 -9.57
C LYS A 122 13.46 -3.34 -8.86
N GLY A 123 13.64 -4.50 -9.47
CA GLY A 123 13.19 -5.78 -8.93
C GLY A 123 13.88 -6.22 -7.64
N GLY A 124 15.14 -5.86 -7.46
CA GLY A 124 15.90 -6.25 -6.27
C GLY A 124 15.31 -5.77 -4.95
N ILE A 125 14.54 -4.67 -4.94
CA ILE A 125 13.89 -4.17 -3.74
C ILE A 125 12.78 -5.11 -3.23
N ALA A 126 12.03 -5.76 -4.11
CA ALA A 126 11.00 -6.73 -3.71
C ALA A 126 11.62 -7.92 -2.97
N VAL A 127 12.74 -8.43 -3.49
CA VAL A 127 13.49 -9.53 -2.87
C VAL A 127 14.05 -9.10 -1.52
N ALA A 128 14.66 -7.92 -1.46
CA ALA A 128 15.24 -7.39 -0.21
C ALA A 128 14.18 -7.23 0.89
N ILE A 129 13.04 -6.64 0.57
CA ILE A 129 11.93 -6.44 1.52
C ILE A 129 11.44 -7.79 2.06
N GLN A 130 11.17 -8.74 1.18
CA GLN A 130 10.65 -10.04 1.57
C GLN A 130 11.66 -10.83 2.41
N SER A 131 12.94 -10.81 2.06
CA SER A 131 13.99 -11.53 2.79
C SER A 131 14.32 -10.91 4.15
N GLU A 132 14.23 -9.59 4.30
CA GLU A 132 14.63 -8.90 5.52
C GLU A 132 13.49 -8.67 6.52
N LEU A 133 12.24 -8.55 6.05
CA LEU A 133 11.10 -8.20 6.89
C LEU A 133 10.11 -9.34 7.09
N ASP A 134 10.22 -10.43 6.34
CA ASP A 134 9.25 -11.54 6.32
C ASP A 134 7.80 -11.04 6.05
N ILE A 135 7.67 -9.95 5.30
CA ILE A 135 6.39 -9.39 4.90
C ILE A 135 6.22 -9.59 3.40
N PRO A 136 5.17 -10.27 2.93
CA PRO A 136 5.01 -10.57 1.52
C PRO A 136 4.69 -9.31 0.70
N VAL A 137 5.31 -9.20 -0.46
CA VAL A 137 4.83 -8.30 -1.51
C VAL A 137 3.58 -8.92 -2.12
N LYS A 138 2.45 -8.21 -2.08
CA LYS A 138 1.16 -8.72 -2.57
C LYS A 138 0.78 -8.16 -3.93
N TYR A 139 1.13 -6.91 -4.19
CA TYR A 139 0.81 -6.23 -5.44
C TYR A 139 1.99 -5.40 -5.91
N ILE A 140 2.05 -5.21 -7.23
CA ILE A 140 2.99 -4.32 -7.91
C ILE A 140 2.24 -3.33 -8.80
N GLY A 141 2.71 -2.08 -8.82
CA GLY A 141 2.27 -1.06 -9.75
C GLY A 141 3.32 -0.85 -10.83
N VAL A 142 2.91 -1.10 -12.08
CA VAL A 142 3.78 -1.02 -13.27
C VAL A 142 3.39 0.12 -14.22
N GLY A 143 2.52 1.00 -13.77
CA GLY A 143 2.02 2.17 -14.50
C GLY A 143 0.96 2.92 -13.70
N GLU A 144 0.14 3.73 -14.38
CA GLU A 144 -0.85 4.62 -13.75
C GLU A 144 -2.31 4.28 -14.10
N SER A 145 -2.55 3.29 -14.97
CA SER A 145 -3.90 2.86 -15.31
C SER A 145 -4.44 1.87 -14.28
N ILE A 146 -5.74 1.60 -14.33
CA ILE A 146 -6.39 0.67 -13.41
C ILE A 146 -5.86 -0.77 -13.55
N ASP A 147 -5.43 -1.14 -14.74
CA ASP A 147 -4.89 -2.48 -15.04
C ASP A 147 -3.40 -2.62 -14.68
N ASP A 148 -2.74 -1.52 -14.32
CA ASP A 148 -1.32 -1.48 -13.98
C ASP A 148 -1.05 -1.84 -12.51
N LEU A 149 -2.08 -2.09 -11.70
CA LEU A 149 -1.97 -2.70 -10.38
C LEU A 149 -2.19 -4.21 -10.50
N GLN A 150 -1.12 -4.98 -10.36
CA GLN A 150 -1.13 -6.42 -10.57
C GLN A 150 -0.81 -7.18 -9.29
N LYS A 151 -1.35 -8.39 -9.13
CA LYS A 151 -0.89 -9.30 -8.09
C LYS A 151 0.57 -9.63 -8.30
N PHE A 152 1.33 -9.67 -7.23
CA PHE A 152 2.72 -10.09 -7.29
C PHE A 152 2.80 -11.60 -7.47
N ASP A 153 3.46 -12.02 -8.55
CA ASP A 153 3.82 -13.41 -8.83
C ASP A 153 5.35 -13.51 -8.74
N ALA A 154 5.84 -14.20 -7.71
CA ALA A 154 7.26 -14.30 -7.43
C ALA A 154 8.01 -15.06 -8.54
N ASP A 155 7.42 -16.11 -9.11
CA ASP A 155 8.05 -16.92 -10.14
C ASP A 155 8.13 -16.16 -11.47
N ALA A 156 7.04 -15.51 -11.86
CA ALA A 156 7.03 -14.66 -13.05
C ALA A 156 8.02 -13.49 -12.91
N PHE A 157 8.11 -12.91 -11.71
CA PHE A 157 8.99 -11.79 -11.41
C PHE A 157 10.48 -12.19 -11.47
N VAL A 158 10.85 -13.32 -10.86
CA VAL A 158 12.22 -13.86 -10.91
C VAL A 158 12.61 -14.22 -12.33
N ASN A 159 11.73 -14.90 -13.08
CA ASN A 159 11.99 -15.23 -14.47
C ASN A 159 12.22 -13.97 -15.32
N ALA A 160 11.42 -12.92 -15.14
CA ALA A 160 11.61 -11.66 -15.85
C ALA A 160 12.95 -10.97 -15.52
N LEU A 161 13.43 -11.08 -14.27
CA LEU A 161 14.75 -10.55 -13.88
C LEU A 161 15.89 -11.29 -14.58
N PHE A 162 15.83 -12.62 -14.66
CA PHE A 162 16.89 -13.42 -15.28
C PHE A 162 16.84 -13.43 -16.82
N ASP A 163 15.66 -13.30 -17.43
CA ASP A 163 15.52 -13.20 -18.89
C ASP A 163 16.10 -11.90 -19.47
N VAL A 164 16.16 -10.84 -18.67
CA VAL A 164 16.78 -9.56 -19.08
C VAL A 164 18.30 -9.69 -19.16
N ASP A 165 18.93 -10.45 -18.23
CA ASP A 165 20.37 -10.64 -18.21
C ASP A 165 20.89 -11.43 -19.45
N HIS A 166 20.04 -12.23 -20.10
CA HIS A 166 20.39 -12.95 -21.32
C HIS A 166 20.27 -12.13 -22.60
N LYS A 167 19.63 -10.98 -22.58
CA LYS A 167 19.48 -10.12 -23.79
C LYS A 167 20.49 -8.98 -23.89
N GLU A 168 21.24 -8.67 -22.83
CA GLU A 168 22.21 -7.58 -22.84
C GLU A 168 23.65 -7.98 -23.26
N ASN A 169 23.90 -9.21 -23.65
CA ASN A 169 25.23 -9.60 -24.13
C ASN A 169 25.21 -10.37 -25.47
N PRO A 170 24.89 -9.71 -26.61
CA PRO A 170 25.04 -10.33 -27.94
C PRO A 170 26.48 -10.35 -28.47
N ASP A 171 27.48 -9.73 -27.80
CA ASP A 171 28.83 -9.53 -28.32
C ASP A 171 29.93 -10.22 -27.50
N ALA A 172 29.67 -11.40 -26.94
CA ALA A 172 30.73 -12.23 -26.39
C ALA A 172 31.04 -13.44 -27.29
N GLN A 173 31.31 -13.15 -28.56
CA GLN A 173 31.98 -14.07 -29.47
C GLN A 173 32.92 -13.25 -30.39
N ASP A 174 34.19 -13.12 -29.94
CA ASP A 174 35.38 -13.24 -30.82
C ASP A 174 36.63 -13.38 -29.95
#